data_f34ed7288205d15d737de8a0c6782459
#
_entry.id   f34ed7288205d15d737de8a0c6782459
#
_cell.length_a   1.000
_cell.length_b   1.000
_cell.length_c   1.000
_cell.angle_alpha   90.00
_cell.angle_beta   90.00
_cell.angle_gamma   90.00
#
_symmetry.space_group_name_H-M   'P 1'
#
loop_
_entity.id
_entity.type
_entity.pdbx_description
1 polymer ?
#
loop_
_entity_poly.entity_id
_entity_poly.type
_entity_poly.pdbx_seq_one_letter_code
_entity_poly.pdbx_strand_id
1 'polypeptide(L)'
;FQDNLLHSLQVVQKTHHQMQAATAGIQESYASLEQTQRQLVQSTKMAAVGEMLAMIAHQWRQPLSVIGMITSGLTLKVHMNKIDTAFTDEIDKLQHQIRFLTRTIEDFRNFFRPNDKLESVQLGDIVALTVKMFEPILHKSTIEVQTELIAVTPIKVHQGELQQVIMNLLKNAMDALVEKQPRLRQIKIRVGQTENHQILEVQDNAGGIDEEIIDRIFDPYFTTKGKLNGTGLGLYMSKLIIEEHLRGKLLVQNQDSGANFRIELPY
;
A
#
# COMPACT_ATOMS: atom_id res chain seq x y z
N PHE A 1 -8.20 69.34 17.94
CA PHE A 1 -8.88 68.33 17.12
C PHE A 1 -7.97 67.77 16.03
N GLN A 2 -7.22 68.63 15.33
CA GLN A 2 -6.28 68.22 14.25
C GLN A 2 -5.10 67.44 14.80
N ASP A 3 -4.53 67.76 15.95
CA ASP A 3 -3.40 67.05 16.54
C ASP A 3 -3.77 65.58 16.96
N ASN A 4 -4.98 65.39 17.47
CA ASN A 4 -5.49 64.03 17.83
C ASN A 4 -5.73 63.17 16.60
N LEU A 5 -6.16 63.79 15.49
CA LEU A 5 -6.38 63.07 14.23
C LEU A 5 -5.04 62.60 13.60
N LEU A 6 -4.04 63.51 13.61
CA LEU A 6 -2.69 63.19 13.13
C LEU A 6 -2.03 62.09 13.96
N HIS A 7 -2.16 62.13 15.27
CA HIS A 7 -1.64 61.07 16.15
C HIS A 7 -2.32 59.74 15.89
N SER A 8 -3.66 59.73 15.74
CA SER A 8 -4.41 58.50 15.41
C SER A 8 -4.00 57.89 14.06
N LEU A 9 -3.78 58.73 13.03
CA LEU A 9 -3.30 58.27 11.72
C LEU A 9 -1.90 57.66 11.81
N GLN A 10 -0.99 58.25 12.58
CA GLN A 10 0.34 57.70 12.78
C GLN A 10 0.32 56.34 13.50
N VAL A 11 -0.54 56.17 14.51
CA VAL A 11 -0.73 54.91 15.22
C VAL A 11 -1.28 53.84 14.27
N VAL A 12 -2.31 54.15 13.47
CA VAL A 12 -2.89 53.24 12.49
C VAL A 12 -1.85 52.83 11.43
N GLN A 13 -1.07 53.77 10.94
CA GLN A 13 0.00 53.47 9.96
C GLN A 13 1.08 52.55 10.55
N LYS A 14 1.49 52.81 11.79
CA LYS A 14 2.48 51.99 12.50
C LYS A 14 1.96 50.56 12.73
N THR A 15 0.72 50.43 13.19
CA THR A 15 0.11 49.11 13.41
C THR A 15 -0.10 48.35 12.09
N HIS A 16 -0.45 49.04 11.00
CA HIS A 16 -0.56 48.42 9.67
C HIS A 16 0.79 47.86 9.17
N HIS A 17 1.88 48.63 9.31
CA HIS A 17 3.21 48.15 8.95
C HIS A 17 3.67 46.98 9.84
N GLN A 18 3.37 47.02 11.13
CA GLN A 18 3.68 45.89 12.02
C GLN A 18 2.89 44.63 11.64
N MET A 19 1.62 44.77 11.26
CA MET A 19 0.77 43.67 10.82
C MET A 19 1.25 43.09 9.50
N GLN A 20 1.66 43.90 8.54
CA GLN A 20 2.25 43.45 7.28
C GLN A 20 3.56 42.67 7.52
N ALA A 21 4.45 43.17 8.37
CA ALA A 21 5.69 42.52 8.72
C ALA A 21 5.43 41.16 9.42
N ALA A 22 4.47 41.11 10.34
CA ALA A 22 4.08 39.88 11.01
C ALA A 22 3.49 38.86 10.03
N THR A 23 2.65 39.30 9.08
CA THR A 23 2.06 38.44 8.05
C THR A 23 3.15 37.87 7.13
N ALA A 24 4.12 38.68 6.72
CA ALA A 24 5.26 38.22 5.92
C ALA A 24 6.11 37.17 6.67
N GLY A 25 6.40 37.40 7.96
CA GLY A 25 7.12 36.46 8.81
C GLY A 25 6.38 35.14 9.00
N ILE A 26 5.05 35.17 9.13
CA ILE A 26 4.22 33.97 9.19
C ILE A 26 4.27 33.19 7.85
N GLN A 27 4.17 33.89 6.72
CA GLN A 27 4.27 33.25 5.40
C GLN A 27 5.63 32.56 5.18
N GLU A 28 6.72 33.25 5.58
CA GLU A 28 8.07 32.67 5.50
C GLU A 28 8.21 31.43 6.40
N SER A 29 7.67 31.48 7.62
CA SER A 29 7.65 30.36 8.55
C SER A 29 6.84 29.18 8.00
N TYR A 30 5.69 29.43 7.37
CA TYR A 30 4.89 28.39 6.71
C TYR A 30 5.65 27.75 5.55
N ALA A 31 6.30 28.52 4.69
CA ALA A 31 7.09 28.02 3.58
C ALA A 31 8.27 27.14 4.06
N SER A 32 8.97 27.59 5.12
CA SER A 32 10.05 26.83 5.76
C SER A 32 9.55 25.53 6.39
N LEU A 33 8.39 25.57 7.07
CA LEU A 33 7.77 24.39 7.65
C LEU A 33 7.38 23.36 6.56
N GLU A 34 6.77 23.82 5.48
CA GLU A 34 6.41 22.97 4.35
C GLU A 34 7.63 22.33 3.70
N GLN A 35 8.72 23.10 3.53
CA GLN A 35 9.98 22.58 3.01
C GLN A 35 10.58 21.51 3.95
N THR A 36 10.60 21.78 5.25
CA THR A 36 11.11 20.83 6.26
C THR A 36 10.26 19.57 6.29
N GLN A 37 8.94 19.69 6.17
CA GLN A 37 8.04 18.57 6.11
C GLN A 37 8.29 17.70 4.86
N ARG A 38 8.49 18.31 3.69
CA ARG A 38 8.85 17.59 2.45
C ARG A 38 10.18 16.87 2.60
N GLN A 39 11.18 17.49 3.24
CA GLN A 39 12.49 16.87 3.50
C GLN A 39 12.37 15.68 4.46
N LEU A 40 11.56 15.79 5.52
CA LEU A 40 11.29 14.69 6.44
C LEU A 40 10.62 13.51 5.75
N VAL A 41 9.58 13.76 4.94
CA VAL A 41 8.91 12.70 4.15
C VAL A 41 9.91 12.03 3.20
N GLN A 42 10.74 12.80 2.51
CA GLN A 42 11.76 12.26 1.63
C GLN A 42 12.83 11.45 2.38
N SER A 43 13.26 11.93 3.54
CA SER A 43 14.23 11.24 4.41
C SER A 43 13.65 9.92 4.94
N THR A 44 12.39 9.93 5.39
CA THR A 44 11.70 8.71 5.84
C THR A 44 11.55 7.70 4.70
N LYS A 45 11.16 8.16 3.49
CA LYS A 45 11.15 7.32 2.29
C LYS A 45 12.53 6.73 1.98
N MET A 46 13.59 7.53 2.06
CA MET A 46 14.96 7.05 1.82
C MET A 46 15.44 6.06 2.88
N ALA A 47 15.09 6.26 4.14
CA ALA A 47 15.40 5.32 5.22
C ALA A 47 14.68 3.97 4.98
N ALA A 48 13.39 4.00 4.67
CA ALA A 48 12.61 2.82 4.31
C ALA A 48 13.20 2.11 3.05
N VAL A 49 13.63 2.88 2.04
CA VAL A 49 14.35 2.34 0.87
C VAL A 49 15.63 1.63 1.27
N GLY A 50 16.45 2.24 2.14
CA GLY A 50 17.72 1.65 2.60
C GLY A 50 17.52 0.33 3.34
N GLU A 51 16.57 0.29 4.25
CA GLU A 51 16.20 -0.92 4.99
C GLU A 51 15.67 -2.01 4.06
N MET A 52 14.78 -1.66 3.13
CA MET A 52 14.24 -2.58 2.14
C MET A 52 15.28 -3.09 1.15
N LEU A 53 16.21 -2.25 0.68
CA LEU A 53 17.29 -2.69 -0.21
C LEU A 53 18.18 -3.75 0.44
N ALA A 54 18.51 -3.58 1.72
CA ALA A 54 19.29 -4.57 2.47
C ALA A 54 18.53 -5.90 2.60
N MET A 55 17.24 -5.84 2.89
CA MET A 55 16.35 -7.00 2.98
C MET A 55 16.17 -7.68 1.62
N ILE A 56 15.91 -6.92 0.54
CA ILE A 56 15.75 -7.44 -0.82
C ILE A 56 17.04 -8.14 -1.28
N ALA A 57 18.20 -7.53 -1.06
CA ALA A 57 19.49 -8.12 -1.43
C ALA A 57 19.71 -9.47 -0.75
N HIS A 58 19.32 -9.60 0.52
CA HIS A 58 19.39 -10.88 1.23
C HIS A 58 18.41 -11.91 0.67
N GLN A 59 17.17 -11.50 0.38
CA GLN A 59 16.15 -12.41 -0.16
C GLN A 59 16.40 -12.82 -1.61
N TRP A 60 17.03 -11.97 -2.42
CA TRP A 60 17.38 -12.36 -3.79
C TRP A 60 18.51 -13.38 -3.84
N ARG A 61 19.40 -13.39 -2.85
CA ARG A 61 20.47 -14.38 -2.77
C ARG A 61 19.93 -15.82 -2.72
N GLN A 62 18.80 -16.05 -2.05
CA GLN A 62 18.19 -17.39 -1.94
C GLN A 62 17.67 -17.92 -3.29
N PRO A 63 16.74 -17.26 -4.02
CA PRO A 63 16.26 -17.74 -5.31
C PRO A 63 17.36 -17.79 -6.37
N LEU A 64 18.33 -16.84 -6.36
CA LEU A 64 19.48 -16.88 -7.26
C LEU A 64 20.37 -18.11 -7.01
N SER A 65 20.57 -18.49 -5.74
CA SER A 65 21.32 -19.70 -5.40
C SER A 65 20.58 -20.97 -5.88
N VAL A 66 19.25 -21.00 -5.73
CA VAL A 66 18.42 -22.11 -6.22
C VAL A 66 18.47 -22.19 -7.76
N ILE A 67 18.34 -21.07 -8.44
CA ILE A 67 18.51 -20.98 -9.91
C ILE A 67 19.88 -21.51 -10.31
N GLY A 68 20.96 -21.09 -9.64
CA GLY A 68 22.31 -21.57 -9.89
C GLY A 68 22.46 -23.08 -9.70
N MET A 69 21.90 -23.67 -8.64
CA MET A 69 21.92 -25.11 -8.42
C MET A 69 21.15 -25.89 -9.51
N ILE A 70 19.94 -25.43 -9.85
CA ILE A 70 19.12 -26.08 -10.88
C ILE A 70 19.82 -26.01 -12.24
N THR A 71 20.34 -24.84 -12.63
CA THR A 71 21.05 -24.69 -13.91
C THR A 71 22.29 -25.56 -14.00
N SER A 72 23.06 -25.66 -12.91
CA SER A 72 24.24 -26.57 -12.85
C SER A 72 23.82 -28.03 -12.96
N GLY A 73 22.75 -28.45 -12.31
CA GLY A 73 22.19 -29.79 -12.39
C GLY A 73 21.69 -30.14 -13.79
N LEU A 74 20.95 -29.20 -14.43
CA LEU A 74 20.47 -29.36 -15.81
C LEU A 74 21.62 -29.48 -16.80
N THR A 75 22.67 -28.65 -16.65
CA THR A 75 23.86 -28.72 -17.50
C THR A 75 24.53 -30.08 -17.39
N LEU A 76 24.66 -30.61 -16.17
CA LEU A 76 25.25 -31.96 -15.96
C LEU A 76 24.37 -33.05 -16.60
N LYS A 77 23.04 -32.99 -16.45
CA LYS A 77 22.12 -33.97 -17.08
C LYS A 77 22.19 -33.94 -18.60
N VAL A 78 22.30 -32.74 -19.19
CA VAL A 78 22.49 -32.62 -20.66
C VAL A 78 23.79 -33.26 -21.09
N HIS A 79 24.90 -32.99 -20.39
CA HIS A 79 26.20 -33.62 -20.72
C HIS A 79 26.20 -35.14 -20.56
N MET A 80 25.44 -35.66 -19.64
CA MET A 80 25.27 -37.12 -19.42
C MET A 80 24.22 -37.76 -20.31
N ASN A 81 23.58 -37.02 -21.19
CA ASN A 81 22.48 -37.45 -22.07
C ASN A 81 21.29 -38.07 -21.31
N LYS A 82 21.04 -37.60 -20.07
CA LYS A 82 19.99 -38.08 -19.18
C LYS A 82 18.87 -37.01 -19.11
N ILE A 83 18.08 -36.91 -20.18
CA ILE A 83 16.90 -36.06 -20.21
C ILE A 83 15.70 -36.93 -19.87
N ASP A 84 15.18 -36.80 -18.67
CA ASP A 84 14.02 -37.52 -18.15
C ASP A 84 12.87 -36.54 -17.77
N THR A 85 11.78 -37.06 -17.24
CA THR A 85 10.65 -36.24 -16.78
C THR A 85 11.04 -35.26 -15.67
N ALA A 86 12.07 -35.58 -14.88
CA ALA A 86 12.58 -34.69 -13.82
C ALA A 86 13.24 -33.42 -14.40
N PHE A 87 13.67 -33.47 -15.67
CA PHE A 87 14.21 -32.31 -16.38
C PHE A 87 13.16 -31.21 -16.55
N THR A 88 11.93 -31.56 -16.88
CA THR A 88 10.80 -30.64 -17.02
C THR A 88 10.44 -30.02 -15.66
N ASP A 89 10.40 -30.80 -14.59
CA ASP A 89 10.13 -30.36 -13.24
C ASP A 89 11.19 -29.33 -12.74
N GLU A 90 12.44 -29.55 -13.11
CA GLU A 90 13.53 -28.62 -12.77
C GLU A 90 13.41 -27.29 -13.53
N ILE A 91 13.00 -27.33 -14.81
CA ILE A 91 12.70 -26.13 -15.59
C ILE A 91 11.53 -25.35 -14.97
N ASP A 92 10.47 -26.03 -14.57
CA ASP A 92 9.32 -25.41 -13.93
C ASP A 92 9.69 -24.72 -12.61
N LYS A 93 10.52 -25.35 -11.79
CA LYS A 93 11.06 -24.75 -10.57
C LYS A 93 11.88 -23.50 -10.87
N LEU A 94 12.71 -23.54 -11.91
CA LEU A 94 13.52 -22.38 -12.34
C LEU A 94 12.65 -21.21 -12.80
N GLN A 95 11.64 -21.49 -13.64
CA GLN A 95 10.68 -20.48 -14.07
C GLN A 95 9.92 -19.88 -12.88
N HIS A 96 9.62 -20.68 -11.86
CA HIS A 96 8.96 -20.24 -10.65
C HIS A 96 9.80 -19.24 -9.86
N GLN A 97 11.12 -19.50 -9.71
CA GLN A 97 12.05 -18.59 -9.05
C GLN A 97 12.19 -17.27 -9.83
N ILE A 98 12.23 -17.33 -11.15
CA ILE A 98 12.28 -16.13 -12.00
C ILE A 98 11.00 -15.30 -11.81
N ARG A 99 9.82 -15.91 -11.82
CA ARG A 99 8.55 -15.21 -11.58
C ARG A 99 8.49 -14.56 -10.20
N PHE A 100 9.01 -15.23 -9.17
CA PHE A 100 9.12 -14.67 -7.83
C PHE A 100 9.97 -13.40 -7.80
N LEU A 101 11.18 -13.45 -8.39
CA LEU A 101 12.07 -12.30 -8.49
C LEU A 101 11.43 -11.13 -9.25
N THR A 102 10.78 -11.42 -10.38
CA THR A 102 10.11 -10.40 -11.20
C THR A 102 8.99 -9.71 -10.41
N ARG A 103 8.16 -10.47 -9.69
CA ARG A 103 7.11 -9.89 -8.82
C ARG A 103 7.69 -9.01 -7.72
N THR A 104 8.77 -9.47 -7.08
CA THR A 104 9.42 -8.67 -6.03
C THR A 104 9.94 -7.34 -6.58
N ILE A 105 10.51 -7.33 -7.79
CA ILE A 105 10.96 -6.10 -8.47
C ILE A 105 9.77 -5.19 -8.80
N GLU A 106 8.67 -5.76 -9.30
CA GLU A 106 7.47 -4.99 -9.66
C GLU A 106 6.82 -4.37 -8.43
N ASP A 107 6.67 -5.13 -7.34
CA ASP A 107 6.14 -4.64 -6.06
C ASP A 107 7.00 -3.47 -5.55
N PHE A 108 8.33 -3.63 -5.58
CA PHE A 108 9.27 -2.58 -5.19
C PHE A 108 9.17 -1.34 -6.10
N ARG A 109 9.21 -1.54 -7.44
CA ARG A 109 9.11 -0.44 -8.41
C ARG A 109 7.83 0.35 -8.26
N ASN A 110 6.71 -0.34 -8.06
CA ASN A 110 5.40 0.30 -7.92
C ASN A 110 5.30 1.13 -6.65
N PHE A 111 5.95 0.70 -5.55
CA PHE A 111 6.02 1.47 -4.31
C PHE A 111 6.81 2.79 -4.48
N PHE A 112 7.92 2.75 -5.23
CA PHE A 112 8.78 3.94 -5.43
C PHE A 112 8.41 4.77 -6.64
N ARG A 113 7.36 4.40 -7.38
CA ARG A 113 6.92 5.21 -8.52
C ARG A 113 6.45 6.57 -7.99
N PRO A 114 7.08 7.69 -8.44
CA PRO A 114 6.66 9.01 -8.01
C PRO A 114 5.23 9.26 -8.48
N ASN A 115 4.32 9.37 -7.56
CA ASN A 115 2.98 9.85 -7.85
C ASN A 115 2.91 11.26 -7.24
N ASP A 116 3.43 12.24 -8.00
CA ASP A 116 3.76 13.57 -7.47
C ASP A 116 2.55 14.48 -7.26
N LYS A 117 1.33 14.04 -7.62
CA LYS A 117 0.14 14.89 -7.52
C LYS A 117 -0.79 14.43 -6.42
N LEU A 118 -0.98 15.31 -5.44
CA LEU A 118 -2.11 15.23 -4.52
C LEU A 118 -3.36 15.65 -5.29
N GLU A 119 -4.32 14.73 -5.39
CA GLU A 119 -5.59 14.97 -6.08
C GLU A 119 -6.73 14.91 -5.05
N SER A 120 -7.75 15.74 -5.27
CA SER A 120 -8.99 15.68 -4.47
C SER A 120 -9.86 14.59 -5.08
N VAL A 121 -10.04 13.49 -4.36
CA VAL A 121 -10.71 12.29 -4.86
C VAL A 121 -11.83 11.82 -3.96
N GLN A 122 -12.81 11.17 -4.54
CA GLN A 122 -13.84 10.43 -3.81
C GLN A 122 -13.35 9.00 -3.56
N LEU A 123 -13.34 8.59 -2.31
CA LEU A 123 -12.88 7.26 -1.91
C LEU A 123 -13.68 6.14 -2.63
N GLY A 124 -15.00 6.34 -2.76
CA GLY A 124 -15.88 5.41 -3.48
C GLY A 124 -15.52 5.23 -4.95
N ASP A 125 -15.07 6.29 -5.63
CA ASP A 125 -14.69 6.21 -7.05
C ASP A 125 -13.43 5.37 -7.25
N ILE A 126 -12.44 5.51 -6.35
CA ILE A 126 -11.22 4.70 -6.39
C ILE A 126 -11.56 3.22 -6.16
N VAL A 127 -12.45 2.93 -5.20
CA VAL A 127 -12.93 1.57 -4.94
C VAL A 127 -13.61 1.00 -6.17
N ALA A 128 -14.58 1.72 -6.75
CA ALA A 128 -15.34 1.28 -7.91
C ALA A 128 -14.42 1.00 -9.12
N LEU A 129 -13.47 1.91 -9.37
CA LEU A 129 -12.47 1.73 -10.45
C LEU A 129 -11.62 0.47 -10.21
N THR A 130 -11.16 0.27 -8.97
CA THR A 130 -10.31 -0.85 -8.61
C THR A 130 -11.06 -2.19 -8.73
N VAL A 131 -12.28 -2.26 -8.22
CA VAL A 131 -13.13 -3.47 -8.35
C VAL A 131 -13.36 -3.82 -9.82
N LYS A 132 -13.67 -2.83 -10.66
CA LYS A 132 -13.84 -3.03 -12.10
C LYS A 132 -12.60 -3.63 -12.78
N MET A 133 -11.41 -3.22 -12.36
CA MET A 133 -10.16 -3.81 -12.90
C MET A 133 -10.01 -5.30 -12.56
N PHE A 134 -10.54 -5.74 -11.41
CA PHE A 134 -10.48 -7.12 -10.96
C PHE A 134 -11.65 -7.98 -11.48
N GLU A 135 -12.68 -7.40 -12.07
CA GLU A 135 -13.92 -8.08 -12.51
C GLU A 135 -13.66 -9.37 -13.32
N PRO A 136 -12.75 -9.41 -14.33
CA PRO A 136 -12.48 -10.64 -15.08
C PRO A 136 -11.95 -11.78 -14.22
N ILE A 137 -11.11 -11.45 -13.21
CA ILE A 137 -10.50 -12.46 -12.34
C ILE A 137 -11.50 -12.92 -11.27
N LEU A 138 -12.28 -11.99 -10.71
CA LEU A 138 -13.37 -12.27 -9.77
C LEU A 138 -14.38 -13.23 -10.38
N HIS A 139 -14.81 -12.95 -11.60
CA HIS A 139 -15.74 -13.80 -12.35
C HIS A 139 -15.18 -15.20 -12.57
N LYS A 140 -13.91 -15.31 -13.03
CA LYS A 140 -13.22 -16.58 -13.24
C LYS A 140 -13.12 -17.41 -11.96
N SER A 141 -12.93 -16.76 -10.81
CA SER A 141 -12.80 -17.42 -9.50
C SER A 141 -14.12 -17.60 -8.79
N THR A 142 -15.25 -17.23 -9.39
CA THR A 142 -16.59 -17.29 -8.82
C THR A 142 -16.67 -16.57 -7.46
N ILE A 143 -16.12 -15.36 -7.39
CA ILE A 143 -16.12 -14.51 -6.20
C ILE A 143 -17.14 -13.39 -6.42
N GLU A 144 -18.09 -13.26 -5.49
CA GLU A 144 -19.04 -12.17 -5.44
C GLU A 144 -18.45 -10.97 -4.67
N VAL A 145 -18.56 -9.76 -5.23
CA VAL A 145 -18.15 -8.54 -4.53
C VAL A 145 -19.39 -7.69 -4.26
N GLN A 146 -19.62 -7.39 -3.00
CA GLN A 146 -20.67 -6.48 -2.54
C GLN A 146 -20.03 -5.15 -2.12
N THR A 147 -20.55 -4.04 -2.66
CA THR A 147 -20.06 -2.70 -2.34
C THR A 147 -21.14 -1.88 -1.68
N GLU A 148 -20.83 -1.29 -0.52
CA GLU A 148 -21.64 -0.31 0.20
C GLU A 148 -20.87 1.01 0.22
N LEU A 149 -21.05 1.84 -0.81
CA LEU A 149 -20.32 3.09 -1.00
C LEU A 149 -21.18 4.26 -0.56
N ILE A 150 -20.99 4.74 0.66
CA ILE A 150 -21.61 5.98 1.13
C ILE A 150 -20.79 7.14 0.58
N ALA A 151 -21.46 8.18 0.05
CA ALA A 151 -20.80 9.39 -0.39
C ALA A 151 -20.13 10.08 0.81
N VAL A 152 -18.84 10.29 0.71
CA VAL A 152 -18.00 10.93 1.74
C VAL A 152 -17.39 12.21 1.18
N THR A 153 -16.89 13.07 2.05
CA THR A 153 -16.18 14.30 1.62
C THR A 153 -14.94 13.94 0.79
N PRO A 154 -14.63 14.64 -0.32
CA PRO A 154 -13.39 14.35 -1.07
C PRO A 154 -12.16 14.55 -0.19
N ILE A 155 -11.17 13.65 -0.31
CA ILE A 155 -9.89 13.74 0.39
C ILE A 155 -8.76 14.06 -0.57
N LYS A 156 -7.72 14.74 -0.08
CA LYS A 156 -6.50 15.02 -0.85
C LYS A 156 -5.48 13.92 -0.59
N VAL A 157 -5.29 13.04 -1.57
CA VAL A 157 -4.38 11.90 -1.48
C VAL A 157 -3.65 11.65 -2.81
N HIS A 158 -2.59 10.89 -2.75
CA HIS A 158 -1.98 10.29 -3.94
C HIS A 158 -2.87 9.12 -4.39
N GLN A 159 -3.74 9.35 -5.37
CA GLN A 159 -4.74 8.37 -5.84
C GLN A 159 -4.11 7.00 -6.14
N GLY A 160 -2.95 6.98 -6.82
CA GLY A 160 -2.29 5.73 -7.18
C GLY A 160 -1.79 4.93 -5.98
N GLU A 161 -1.32 5.59 -4.91
CA GLU A 161 -0.89 4.93 -3.68
C GLU A 161 -2.09 4.28 -2.97
N LEU A 162 -3.21 5.00 -2.85
CA LEU A 162 -4.42 4.46 -2.25
C LEU A 162 -5.01 3.32 -3.08
N GLN A 163 -5.04 3.48 -4.41
CA GLN A 163 -5.47 2.42 -5.32
C GLN A 163 -4.61 1.15 -5.18
N GLN A 164 -3.29 1.30 -5.04
CA GLN A 164 -2.38 0.17 -4.81
C GLN A 164 -2.70 -0.58 -3.52
N VAL A 165 -3.00 0.13 -2.43
CA VAL A 165 -3.42 -0.50 -1.17
C VAL A 165 -4.72 -1.30 -1.37
N ILE A 166 -5.74 -0.70 -2.00
CA ILE A 166 -7.02 -1.38 -2.25
C ILE A 166 -6.81 -2.63 -3.12
N MET A 167 -6.00 -2.54 -4.19
CA MET A 167 -5.65 -3.68 -5.04
C MET A 167 -4.99 -4.81 -4.25
N ASN A 168 -4.08 -4.46 -3.34
CA ASN A 168 -3.39 -5.46 -2.52
C ASN A 168 -4.35 -6.16 -1.54
N LEU A 169 -5.23 -5.41 -0.87
CA LEU A 169 -6.23 -5.98 0.03
C LEU A 169 -7.21 -6.88 -0.72
N LEU A 170 -7.72 -6.45 -1.89
CA LEU A 170 -8.57 -7.26 -2.76
C LEU A 170 -7.88 -8.56 -3.18
N LYS A 171 -6.62 -8.47 -3.62
CA LYS A 171 -5.85 -9.65 -4.01
C LYS A 171 -5.67 -10.62 -2.86
N ASN A 172 -5.38 -10.12 -1.64
CA ASN A 172 -5.24 -10.98 -0.47
C ASN A 172 -6.54 -11.69 -0.11
N ALA A 173 -7.68 -10.99 -0.16
CA ALA A 173 -9.01 -11.57 0.05
C ALA A 173 -9.32 -12.65 -1.00
N MET A 174 -9.06 -12.37 -2.28
CA MET A 174 -9.25 -13.33 -3.37
C MET A 174 -8.39 -14.58 -3.21
N ASP A 175 -7.10 -14.40 -2.88
CA ASP A 175 -6.16 -15.51 -2.69
C ASP A 175 -6.64 -16.42 -1.53
N ALA A 176 -7.08 -15.82 -0.41
CA ALA A 176 -7.62 -16.56 0.73
C ALA A 176 -8.90 -17.33 0.36
N LEU A 177 -9.82 -16.71 -0.38
CA LEU A 177 -11.06 -17.35 -0.84
C LEU A 177 -10.80 -18.51 -1.81
N VAL A 178 -9.80 -18.39 -2.67
CA VAL A 178 -9.39 -19.45 -3.60
C VAL A 178 -8.72 -20.59 -2.84
N GLU A 179 -7.92 -20.31 -1.82
CA GLU A 179 -7.23 -21.31 -1.00
C GLU A 179 -8.19 -22.07 -0.08
N LYS A 180 -9.03 -21.35 0.67
CA LYS A 180 -9.94 -21.91 1.68
C LYS A 180 -11.21 -22.51 1.11
N GLN A 181 -11.62 -22.10 -0.10
CA GLN A 181 -12.76 -22.61 -0.85
C GLN A 181 -14.09 -22.66 -0.04
N PRO A 182 -14.53 -21.57 0.61
CA PRO A 182 -15.83 -21.56 1.26
C PRO A 182 -16.95 -21.83 0.25
N ARG A 183 -18.12 -22.29 0.73
CA ARG A 183 -19.29 -22.61 -0.11
C ARG A 183 -19.73 -21.42 -0.98
N LEU A 184 -19.70 -20.23 -0.42
CA LEU A 184 -19.89 -18.95 -1.12
C LEU A 184 -18.62 -18.12 -0.92
N ARG A 185 -18.03 -17.65 -2.02
CA ARG A 185 -16.86 -16.77 -1.98
C ARG A 185 -17.32 -15.34 -2.09
N GLN A 186 -17.15 -14.58 -1.02
CA GLN A 186 -17.67 -13.22 -0.97
C GLN A 186 -16.64 -12.25 -0.42
N ILE A 187 -16.56 -11.07 -1.05
CA ILE A 187 -15.82 -9.92 -0.56
C ILE A 187 -16.82 -8.78 -0.37
N LYS A 188 -16.82 -8.16 0.80
CA LYS A 188 -17.62 -6.99 1.09
C LYS A 188 -16.73 -5.77 1.26
N ILE A 189 -17.05 -4.69 0.52
CA ILE A 189 -16.29 -3.44 0.58
C ILE A 189 -17.24 -2.35 1.04
N ARG A 190 -16.87 -1.65 2.11
CA ARG A 190 -17.64 -0.54 2.65
C ARG A 190 -16.82 0.73 2.63
N VAL A 191 -17.43 1.82 2.21
CA VAL A 191 -16.92 3.18 2.37
C VAL A 191 -17.89 3.97 3.22
N GLY A 192 -17.37 4.60 4.25
CA GLY A 192 -18.14 5.43 5.16
C GLY A 192 -17.29 6.52 5.79
N GLN A 193 -17.84 7.21 6.76
CA GLN A 193 -17.11 8.25 7.49
C GLN A 193 -17.54 8.30 8.95
N THR A 194 -16.64 8.77 9.79
CA THR A 194 -16.86 9.17 11.18
C THR A 194 -16.69 10.69 11.28
N GLU A 195 -16.77 11.25 12.49
CA GLU A 195 -16.55 12.69 12.70
C GLU A 195 -15.15 13.16 12.21
N ASN A 196 -14.12 12.32 12.32
CA ASN A 196 -12.73 12.73 12.07
C ASN A 196 -12.02 11.95 10.95
N HIS A 197 -12.63 10.85 10.46
CA HIS A 197 -11.96 9.95 9.50
C HIS A 197 -12.94 9.44 8.45
N GLN A 198 -12.43 9.23 7.26
CA GLN A 198 -13.05 8.36 6.27
C GLN A 198 -12.63 6.92 6.52
N ILE A 199 -13.57 6.01 6.32
CA ILE A 199 -13.38 4.58 6.58
C ILE A 199 -13.54 3.82 5.29
N LEU A 200 -12.57 2.95 5.01
CA LEU A 200 -12.68 1.92 3.99
C LEU A 200 -12.46 0.56 4.64
N GLU A 201 -13.41 -0.36 4.46
CA GLU A 201 -13.31 -1.73 4.92
C GLU A 201 -13.34 -2.69 3.75
N VAL A 202 -12.46 -3.69 3.79
CA VAL A 202 -12.42 -4.81 2.86
C VAL A 202 -12.52 -6.09 3.69
N GLN A 203 -13.64 -6.76 3.62
CA GLN A 203 -13.96 -7.97 4.38
C GLN A 203 -14.12 -9.15 3.43
N ASP A 204 -13.49 -10.27 3.74
CA ASP A 204 -13.72 -11.56 3.10
C ASP A 204 -14.49 -12.52 4.03
N ASN A 205 -14.85 -13.69 3.51
CA ASN A 205 -15.42 -14.79 4.30
C ASN A 205 -14.58 -16.07 4.18
N ALA A 206 -13.26 -15.92 4.14
CA ALA A 206 -12.30 -17.03 3.97
C ALA A 206 -11.90 -17.72 5.29
N GLY A 207 -12.58 -17.48 6.39
CA GLY A 207 -12.30 -18.11 7.69
C GLY A 207 -11.40 -17.29 8.62
N GLY A 208 -11.00 -16.08 8.20
CA GLY A 208 -10.17 -15.18 9.02
C GLY A 208 -8.68 -15.54 9.02
N ILE A 209 -7.94 -14.86 9.89
CA ILE A 209 -6.50 -14.98 10.09
C ILE A 209 -6.28 -15.63 11.46
N ASP A 210 -5.35 -16.55 11.54
CA ASP A 210 -4.98 -17.19 12.80
C ASP A 210 -4.52 -16.14 13.83
N GLU A 211 -5.03 -16.23 15.05
CA GLU A 211 -4.69 -15.29 16.13
C GLU A 211 -3.20 -15.29 16.49
N GLU A 212 -2.50 -16.41 16.28
CA GLU A 212 -1.06 -16.51 16.53
C GLU A 212 -0.22 -15.67 15.56
N ILE A 213 -0.78 -15.32 14.40
CA ILE A 213 -0.03 -14.61 13.35
C ILE A 213 -0.62 -13.22 13.03
N ILE A 214 -1.80 -12.86 13.52
CA ILE A 214 -2.50 -11.63 13.15
C ILE A 214 -1.68 -10.37 13.41
N ASP A 215 -0.90 -10.34 14.48
CA ASP A 215 0.00 -9.21 14.80
C ASP A 215 1.20 -9.12 13.86
N ARG A 216 1.55 -10.22 13.20
CA ARG A 216 2.74 -10.34 12.35
C ARG A 216 2.47 -10.20 10.86
N ILE A 217 1.22 -10.16 10.42
CA ILE A 217 0.88 -10.09 8.99
C ILE A 217 1.38 -8.83 8.31
N PHE A 218 1.68 -7.79 9.08
CA PHE A 218 2.28 -6.54 8.60
C PHE A 218 3.81 -6.52 8.69
N ASP A 219 4.44 -7.57 9.23
CA ASP A 219 5.89 -7.67 9.22
C ASP A 219 6.42 -7.84 7.79
N PRO A 220 7.53 -7.21 7.45
CA PRO A 220 8.12 -7.36 6.13
C PRO A 220 8.45 -8.84 5.86
N TYR A 221 8.09 -9.32 4.66
CA TYR A 221 8.29 -10.70 4.19
C TYR A 221 7.50 -11.78 4.93
N PHE A 222 6.65 -11.42 5.86
CA PHE A 222 5.77 -12.40 6.47
C PHE A 222 4.74 -12.88 5.43
N THR A 223 4.65 -14.19 5.25
CA THR A 223 3.69 -14.82 4.35
C THR A 223 3.34 -16.23 4.81
N THR A 224 2.06 -16.54 4.78
CA THR A 224 1.53 -17.91 4.95
C THR A 224 1.43 -18.66 3.62
N LYS A 225 1.46 -17.93 2.51
CA LYS A 225 1.49 -18.50 1.15
C LYS A 225 2.89 -19.04 0.93
N GLY A 226 3.04 -20.35 0.79
CA GLY A 226 4.35 -21.00 0.67
C GLY A 226 5.37 -20.18 -0.14
N LYS A 227 6.65 -20.40 0.09
CA LYS A 227 7.81 -19.59 -0.38
C LYS A 227 7.80 -19.15 -1.87
N LEU A 228 6.87 -19.66 -2.66
CA LEU A 228 6.79 -19.45 -4.10
C LEU A 228 5.61 -18.55 -4.53
N ASN A 229 4.65 -18.27 -3.65
CA ASN A 229 3.40 -17.60 -4.03
C ASN A 229 3.15 -16.24 -3.38
N GLY A 230 3.94 -15.83 -2.40
CA GLY A 230 3.81 -14.54 -1.74
C GLY A 230 5.16 -13.90 -1.45
N THR A 231 5.34 -12.63 -1.81
CA THR A 231 6.55 -11.87 -1.49
C THR A 231 6.61 -11.49 -0.01
N GLY A 232 5.45 -11.51 0.69
CA GLY A 232 5.31 -11.03 2.07
C GLY A 232 5.49 -9.51 2.21
N LEU A 233 5.52 -8.76 1.09
CA LEU A 233 5.71 -7.32 1.09
C LEU A 233 4.39 -6.54 0.97
N GLY A 234 3.34 -7.16 0.45
CA GLY A 234 2.11 -6.47 0.12
C GLY A 234 1.47 -5.74 1.30
N LEU A 235 1.18 -6.43 2.40
CA LEU A 235 0.56 -5.84 3.59
C LEU A 235 1.49 -4.86 4.32
N TYR A 236 2.78 -5.18 4.41
CA TYR A 236 3.79 -4.26 4.95
C TYR A 236 3.80 -2.94 4.19
N MET A 237 3.84 -2.98 2.84
CA MET A 237 3.79 -1.80 1.98
C MET A 237 2.48 -1.04 2.10
N SER A 238 1.35 -1.76 2.19
CA SER A 238 0.04 -1.14 2.43
C SER A 238 0.01 -0.36 3.73
N LYS A 239 0.60 -0.91 4.79
CA LYS A 239 0.71 -0.23 6.09
C LYS A 239 1.57 1.02 6.00
N LEU A 240 2.75 0.94 5.37
CA LEU A 240 3.61 2.11 5.14
C LEU A 240 2.91 3.22 4.35
N ILE A 241 2.22 2.88 3.26
CA ILE A 241 1.47 3.87 2.48
C ILE A 241 0.41 4.55 3.34
N ILE A 242 -0.39 3.78 4.05
CA ILE A 242 -1.49 4.32 4.85
C ILE A 242 -0.97 5.14 6.03
N GLU A 243 0.00 4.64 6.79
CA GLU A 243 0.43 5.26 8.04
C GLU A 243 1.44 6.39 7.82
N GLU A 244 2.43 6.20 6.93
CA GLU A 244 3.49 7.18 6.73
C GLU A 244 3.16 8.22 5.64
N HIS A 245 2.53 7.79 4.54
CA HIS A 245 2.24 8.72 3.43
C HIS A 245 0.89 9.41 3.57
N LEU A 246 -0.16 8.63 3.93
CA LEU A 246 -1.53 9.15 4.03
C LEU A 246 -1.93 9.52 5.46
N ARG A 247 -1.04 9.30 6.45
CA ARG A 247 -1.23 9.62 7.87
C ARG A 247 -2.51 9.02 8.46
N GLY A 248 -2.94 7.90 7.90
CA GLY A 248 -4.08 7.13 8.34
C GLY A 248 -3.68 5.98 9.28
N LYS A 249 -4.57 5.00 9.39
CA LYS A 249 -4.33 3.74 10.10
C LYS A 249 -4.80 2.58 9.26
N LEU A 250 -4.03 1.49 9.25
CA LEU A 250 -4.44 0.21 8.67
C LEU A 250 -4.58 -0.82 9.79
N LEU A 251 -5.80 -1.27 9.99
CA LEU A 251 -6.19 -2.20 11.03
C LEU A 251 -6.68 -3.51 10.42
N VAL A 252 -6.63 -4.58 11.19
CA VAL A 252 -7.17 -5.89 10.82
C VAL A 252 -7.86 -6.50 12.02
N GLN A 253 -8.98 -7.19 11.76
CA GLN A 253 -9.67 -8.00 12.75
C GLN A 253 -10.38 -9.17 12.07
N ASN A 254 -10.57 -10.26 12.77
CA ASN A 254 -11.46 -11.32 12.33
C ASN A 254 -12.90 -10.94 12.61
N GLN A 255 -13.79 -11.06 11.62
CA GLN A 255 -15.19 -10.73 11.71
C GLN A 255 -16.02 -11.65 10.81
N ASP A 256 -17.16 -12.14 11.29
CA ASP A 256 -18.14 -12.89 10.50
C ASP A 256 -17.55 -14.05 9.66
N SER A 257 -16.68 -14.84 10.26
CA SER A 257 -15.97 -15.95 9.57
C SER A 257 -15.00 -15.51 8.46
N GLY A 258 -14.44 -14.30 8.55
CA GLY A 258 -13.47 -13.78 7.59
C GLY A 258 -12.51 -12.77 8.21
N ALA A 259 -11.60 -12.25 7.40
CA ALA A 259 -10.74 -11.15 7.78
C ALA A 259 -11.36 -9.82 7.31
N ASN A 260 -11.34 -8.81 8.18
CA ASN A 260 -11.76 -7.45 7.86
C ASN A 260 -10.56 -6.51 8.00
N PHE A 261 -10.10 -5.95 6.88
CA PHE A 261 -9.10 -4.89 6.84
C PHE A 261 -9.80 -3.54 6.82
N ARG A 262 -9.43 -2.68 7.75
CA ARG A 262 -10.01 -1.34 7.92
C ARG A 262 -8.94 -0.27 7.75
N ILE A 263 -9.18 0.65 6.85
CA ILE A 263 -8.37 1.84 6.60
C ILE A 263 -9.12 3.05 7.19
N GLU A 264 -8.43 3.83 7.99
CA GLU A 264 -8.91 5.11 8.53
C GLU A 264 -8.05 6.23 7.98
N LEU A 265 -8.64 7.15 7.21
CA LEU A 265 -7.95 8.29 6.62
C LEU A 265 -8.44 9.58 7.28
N PRO A 266 -7.57 10.43 7.84
CA PRO A 266 -7.97 11.74 8.39
C PRO A 266 -8.46 12.66 7.27
N TYR A 267 -9.29 13.66 7.65
CA TYR A 267 -9.76 14.69 6.71
C TYR A 267 -8.66 15.65 6.31
#